data_bf51455781f0f8c37be229fb1bba809e
#
_entry.id   bf51455781f0f8c37be229fb1bba809e
#
_cell.length_a   1.000
_cell.length_b   1.000
_cell.length_c   1.000
_cell.angle_alpha   90.00
_cell.angle_beta   90.00
_cell.angle_gamma   90.00
#
_symmetry.space_group_name_H-M   'P 1'
#
loop_
_entity.id
_entity.type
_entity.pdbx_description
1 polymer ?
#
loop_
_entity_poly.entity_id
_entity_poly.type
_entity_poly.pdbx_seq_one_letter_code
_entity_poly.pdbx_strand_id
1 'polypeptide(L)'
;VAAPLPRYWTWFDVVSNALGYLPLGVLLALGFLAAFPRRAWLLMATAVALGAALSFILEGLQGFLPTRRPSNIDFVLNTLGTAAGVVVGWGMHRLGVLDALERARTAWLLPHAGAGLVLLAIWPLSLLFPTPVPFGVGHVLDRLQDTVAELLEGTAFAGFVAPSDPVFEPLGGRLEFMAVTTSVFAVCMLAFAVTRRGWHRLLLAPMVLAIGIGVSALSAAITWGPTHAMAWLTPAAEHGLWWAGALALLLAWLPGRLAATLGLMAFAAALMVVNQAPEDPYYADALKIWEQGRFIQFHGLTRWIGWLWPFAAMAVMLRSAAARS
;
A
#
# COMPACT_ATOMS: atom_id res chain seq x y z
N VAL A 1 -12.52 -34.05 7.87
CA VAL A 1 -13.05 -33.95 6.50
C VAL A 1 -11.85 -33.65 5.60
N ALA A 2 -11.42 -34.62 4.78
CA ALA A 2 -10.33 -34.42 3.82
C ALA A 2 -10.88 -33.57 2.66
N ALA A 3 -10.30 -32.39 2.44
CA ALA A 3 -10.63 -31.59 1.26
C ALA A 3 -10.16 -32.33 0.01
N PRO A 4 -10.92 -32.32 -1.10
CA PRO A 4 -10.56 -33.05 -2.31
C PRO A 4 -9.32 -32.43 -2.97
N LEU A 5 -8.53 -33.26 -3.64
CA LEU A 5 -7.46 -32.76 -4.51
C LEU A 5 -8.10 -31.98 -5.67
N PRO A 6 -7.62 -30.77 -5.99
CA PRO A 6 -8.14 -30.00 -7.10
C PRO A 6 -7.86 -30.74 -8.41
N ARG A 7 -8.86 -30.76 -9.30
CA ARG A 7 -8.73 -31.40 -10.62
C ARG A 7 -7.79 -30.65 -11.57
N TYR A 8 -7.60 -29.35 -11.32
CA TYR A 8 -6.71 -28.48 -12.09
C TYR A 8 -5.96 -27.56 -11.13
N TRP A 9 -4.66 -27.45 -11.32
CA TRP A 9 -3.76 -26.50 -10.66
C TRP A 9 -2.81 -25.91 -11.69
N THR A 10 -2.43 -24.65 -11.49
CA THR A 10 -1.50 -23.97 -12.39
C THR A 10 -0.20 -23.67 -11.64
N TRP A 11 0.89 -23.51 -12.37
CA TRP A 11 2.16 -23.06 -11.78
C TRP A 11 1.99 -21.74 -11.05
N PHE A 12 1.08 -20.87 -11.53
CA PHE A 12 0.77 -19.63 -10.87
C PHE A 12 0.17 -19.84 -9.47
N ASP A 13 -0.74 -20.78 -9.31
CA ASP A 13 -1.35 -21.08 -8.01
C ASP A 13 -0.31 -21.64 -7.03
N VAL A 14 0.57 -22.52 -7.50
CA VAL A 14 1.68 -23.06 -6.70
C VAL A 14 2.61 -21.96 -6.21
N VAL A 15 3.07 -21.11 -7.14
CA VAL A 15 4.04 -20.05 -6.83
C VAL A 15 3.40 -18.98 -5.95
N SER A 16 2.16 -18.56 -6.22
CA SER A 16 1.50 -17.51 -5.44
C SER A 16 1.19 -17.96 -4.01
N ASN A 17 0.75 -19.20 -3.79
CA ASN A 17 0.53 -19.72 -2.44
C ASN A 17 1.85 -19.83 -1.67
N ALA A 18 2.88 -20.44 -2.25
CA ALA A 18 4.18 -20.57 -1.59
C ALA A 18 4.84 -19.21 -1.31
N LEU A 19 4.86 -18.29 -2.29
CA LEU A 19 5.43 -16.95 -2.11
C LEU A 19 4.60 -16.07 -1.19
N GLY A 20 3.28 -16.24 -1.14
CA GLY A 20 2.41 -15.49 -0.24
C GLY A 20 2.70 -15.74 1.24
N TYR A 21 3.07 -16.96 1.60
CA TYR A 21 3.38 -17.34 2.98
C TYR A 21 4.87 -17.25 3.34
N LEU A 22 5.76 -17.08 2.38
CA LEU A 22 7.19 -16.92 2.62
C LEU A 22 7.51 -15.71 3.50
N PRO A 23 6.98 -14.50 3.26
CA PRO A 23 7.20 -13.35 4.14
C PRO A 23 6.73 -13.59 5.58
N LEU A 24 5.60 -14.28 5.77
CA LEU A 24 5.10 -14.66 7.09
C LEU A 24 6.14 -15.52 7.83
N GLY A 25 6.69 -16.55 7.16
CA GLY A 25 7.73 -17.40 7.72
C GLY A 25 8.98 -16.62 8.12
N VAL A 26 9.45 -15.70 7.26
CA VAL A 26 10.60 -14.82 7.57
C VAL A 26 10.33 -13.98 8.81
N LEU A 27 9.18 -13.28 8.86
CA LEU A 27 8.85 -12.39 9.98
C LEU A 27 8.70 -13.14 11.30
N LEU A 28 8.04 -14.30 11.30
CA LEU A 28 7.90 -15.14 12.50
C LEU A 28 9.26 -15.63 12.98
N ALA A 29 10.13 -16.13 12.08
CA ALA A 29 11.47 -16.57 12.43
C ALA A 29 12.31 -15.44 13.04
N LEU A 30 12.36 -14.28 12.39
CA LEU A 30 13.12 -13.14 12.87
C LEU A 30 12.60 -12.62 14.20
N GLY A 31 11.27 -12.51 14.38
CA GLY A 31 10.65 -12.08 15.63
C GLY A 31 10.96 -13.04 16.79
N PHE A 32 10.83 -14.35 16.58
CA PHE A 32 11.12 -15.34 17.61
C PHE A 32 12.61 -15.42 17.94
N LEU A 33 13.50 -15.39 16.95
CA LEU A 33 14.96 -15.45 17.19
C LEU A 33 15.46 -14.19 17.92
N ALA A 34 14.87 -13.02 17.62
CA ALA A 34 15.19 -11.80 18.35
C ALA A 34 14.76 -11.86 19.81
N ALA A 35 13.58 -12.46 20.10
CA ALA A 35 13.03 -12.55 21.45
C ALA A 35 13.70 -13.67 22.32
N PHE A 36 14.04 -14.80 21.70
CA PHE A 36 14.47 -16.01 22.44
C PHE A 36 15.61 -16.77 21.72
N PRO A 37 16.81 -16.22 21.59
CA PRO A 37 17.88 -16.78 20.77
C PRO A 37 18.36 -18.19 21.15
N ARG A 38 18.16 -18.60 22.41
CA ARG A 38 18.66 -19.90 22.94
C ARG A 38 17.86 -21.13 22.52
N ARG A 39 16.66 -20.97 21.94
CA ARG A 39 15.76 -22.09 21.56
C ARG A 39 15.42 -22.06 20.06
N ALA A 40 16.38 -21.71 19.22
CA ALA A 40 16.16 -21.45 17.81
C ALA A 40 15.35 -22.53 17.06
N TRP A 41 15.69 -23.82 17.23
CA TRP A 41 15.02 -24.92 16.54
C TRP A 41 13.53 -25.06 16.94
N LEU A 42 13.25 -24.91 18.23
CA LEU A 42 11.87 -24.99 18.74
C LEU A 42 11.03 -23.82 18.20
N LEU A 43 11.61 -22.64 18.18
CA LEU A 43 10.96 -21.43 17.66
C LEU A 43 10.70 -21.49 16.15
N MET A 44 11.64 -22.07 15.40
CA MET A 44 11.44 -22.31 13.96
C MET A 44 10.30 -23.31 13.72
N ALA A 45 10.24 -24.40 14.49
CA ALA A 45 9.13 -25.35 14.41
C ALA A 45 7.79 -24.69 14.79
N THR A 46 7.78 -23.84 15.84
CA THR A 46 6.59 -23.07 16.23
C THR A 46 6.16 -22.09 15.13
N ALA A 47 7.10 -21.43 14.47
CA ALA A 47 6.79 -20.52 13.37
C ALA A 47 6.12 -21.24 12.19
N VAL A 48 6.63 -22.42 11.82
CA VAL A 48 5.99 -23.26 10.79
C VAL A 48 4.61 -23.73 11.23
N ALA A 49 4.48 -24.17 12.48
CA ALA A 49 3.20 -24.61 13.02
C ALA A 49 2.14 -23.50 13.05
N LEU A 50 2.54 -22.25 13.37
CA LEU A 50 1.65 -21.09 13.33
C LEU A 50 1.23 -20.74 11.90
N GLY A 51 2.14 -20.79 10.93
CA GLY A 51 1.81 -20.58 9.52
C GLY A 51 0.86 -21.67 8.99
N ALA A 52 1.09 -22.93 9.35
CA ALA A 52 0.21 -24.04 9.03
C ALA A 52 -1.18 -23.87 9.68
N ALA A 53 -1.24 -23.49 10.94
CA ALA A 53 -2.49 -23.24 11.66
C ALA A 53 -3.28 -22.09 11.02
N LEU A 54 -2.62 -20.99 10.66
CA LEU A 54 -3.23 -19.87 9.94
C LEU A 54 -3.80 -20.32 8.59
N SER A 55 -3.01 -21.07 7.81
CA SER A 55 -3.46 -21.62 6.54
C SER A 55 -4.69 -22.53 6.73
N PHE A 56 -4.66 -23.40 7.71
CA PHE A 56 -5.78 -24.30 7.99
C PHE A 56 -7.07 -23.53 8.36
N ILE A 57 -6.93 -22.49 9.18
CA ILE A 57 -8.07 -21.62 9.57
C ILE A 57 -8.63 -20.90 8.33
N LEU A 58 -7.75 -20.31 7.51
CA LEU A 58 -8.18 -19.58 6.31
C LEU A 58 -8.84 -20.51 5.29
N GLU A 59 -8.29 -21.70 5.04
CA GLU A 59 -8.91 -22.72 4.18
C GLU A 59 -10.28 -23.15 4.72
N GLY A 60 -10.39 -23.32 6.06
CA GLY A 60 -11.66 -23.61 6.70
C GLY A 60 -12.69 -22.50 6.51
N LEU A 61 -12.29 -21.25 6.67
CA LEU A 61 -13.15 -20.08 6.46
C LEU A 61 -13.56 -19.92 4.99
N GLN A 62 -12.67 -20.22 4.04
CA GLN A 62 -12.99 -20.23 2.62
C GLN A 62 -14.09 -21.23 2.25
N GLY A 63 -14.23 -22.31 3.01
CA GLY A 63 -15.31 -23.28 2.85
C GLY A 63 -16.73 -22.72 3.03
N PHE A 64 -16.87 -21.56 3.70
CA PHE A 64 -18.14 -20.85 3.85
C PHE A 64 -18.43 -19.88 2.69
N LEU A 65 -17.50 -19.68 1.77
CA LEU A 65 -17.69 -18.82 0.60
C LEU A 65 -18.23 -19.62 -0.57
N PRO A 66 -19.35 -19.20 -1.22
CA PRO A 66 -19.99 -19.95 -2.31
C PRO A 66 -19.08 -20.21 -3.51
N THR A 67 -18.11 -19.31 -3.76
CA THR A 67 -17.20 -19.32 -4.91
C THR A 67 -15.86 -19.99 -4.64
N ARG A 68 -15.56 -20.37 -3.39
CA ARG A 68 -14.28 -20.95 -2.98
C ARG A 68 -14.44 -22.39 -2.53
N ARG A 69 -13.41 -23.19 -2.84
CA ARG A 69 -13.32 -24.57 -2.37
C ARG A 69 -11.99 -24.75 -1.63
N PRO A 70 -12.01 -25.19 -0.36
CA PRO A 70 -10.80 -25.50 0.39
C PRO A 70 -9.95 -26.54 -0.35
N SER A 71 -8.64 -26.36 -0.35
CA SER A 71 -7.71 -27.23 -1.06
C SER A 71 -6.59 -27.73 -0.13
N ASN A 72 -6.40 -29.05 -0.08
CA ASN A 72 -5.26 -29.62 0.66
C ASN A 72 -3.91 -29.23 0.04
N ILE A 73 -3.86 -28.96 -1.27
CA ILE A 73 -2.64 -28.52 -1.95
C ILE A 73 -2.27 -27.10 -1.48
N ASP A 74 -3.23 -26.19 -1.38
CA ASP A 74 -2.99 -24.83 -0.93
C ASP A 74 -2.48 -24.82 0.52
N PHE A 75 -3.07 -25.63 1.39
CA PHE A 75 -2.57 -25.84 2.76
C PHE A 75 -1.11 -26.30 2.78
N VAL A 76 -0.75 -27.27 1.97
CA VAL A 76 0.63 -27.79 1.89
C VAL A 76 1.58 -26.74 1.32
N LEU A 77 1.20 -26.05 0.25
CA LEU A 77 2.02 -25.00 -0.38
C LEU A 77 2.24 -23.81 0.56
N ASN A 78 1.21 -23.38 1.27
CA ASN A 78 1.29 -22.31 2.27
C ASN A 78 2.22 -22.71 3.43
N THR A 79 2.12 -23.95 3.89
CA THR A 79 3.01 -24.49 4.95
C THR A 79 4.45 -24.58 4.47
N LEU A 80 4.69 -25.06 3.24
CA LEU A 80 6.03 -25.09 2.63
C LEU A 80 6.58 -23.69 2.40
N GLY A 81 5.75 -22.75 1.96
CA GLY A 81 6.11 -21.33 1.85
C GLY A 81 6.54 -20.74 3.18
N THR A 82 5.78 -21.00 4.26
CA THR A 82 6.17 -20.60 5.61
C THR A 82 7.50 -21.24 6.02
N ALA A 83 7.68 -22.54 5.80
CA ALA A 83 8.92 -23.25 6.14
C ALA A 83 10.13 -22.69 5.40
N ALA A 84 9.99 -22.44 4.10
CA ALA A 84 11.03 -21.77 3.30
C ALA A 84 11.35 -20.37 3.85
N GLY A 85 10.33 -19.59 4.20
CA GLY A 85 10.48 -18.30 4.86
C GLY A 85 11.22 -18.39 6.19
N VAL A 86 10.91 -19.39 7.02
CA VAL A 86 11.62 -19.64 8.28
C VAL A 86 13.10 -19.94 8.05
N VAL A 87 13.43 -20.74 7.05
CA VAL A 87 14.85 -21.01 6.67
C VAL A 87 15.56 -19.74 6.23
N VAL A 88 14.92 -18.93 5.38
CA VAL A 88 15.46 -17.63 4.96
C VAL A 88 15.66 -16.71 6.16
N GLY A 89 14.68 -16.57 7.04
CA GLY A 89 14.76 -15.73 8.25
C GLY A 89 15.89 -16.20 9.20
N TRP A 90 16.02 -17.50 9.38
CA TRP A 90 17.14 -18.07 10.15
C TRP A 90 18.50 -17.77 9.49
N GLY A 91 18.60 -17.90 8.17
CA GLY A 91 19.81 -17.53 7.41
C GLY A 91 20.13 -16.04 7.58
N MET A 92 19.15 -15.14 7.46
CA MET A 92 19.33 -13.71 7.69
C MET A 92 19.85 -13.42 9.11
N HIS A 93 19.28 -14.08 10.12
CA HIS A 93 19.75 -13.97 11.50
C HIS A 93 21.21 -14.43 11.66
N ARG A 94 21.56 -15.58 11.07
CA ARG A 94 22.94 -16.12 11.11
C ARG A 94 23.96 -15.24 10.41
N LEU A 95 23.58 -14.59 9.32
CA LEU A 95 24.42 -13.66 8.56
C LEU A 95 24.54 -12.27 9.19
N GLY A 96 23.89 -12.04 10.35
CA GLY A 96 23.91 -10.72 11.01
C GLY A 96 23.15 -9.63 10.24
N VAL A 97 22.21 -10.02 9.37
CA VAL A 97 21.39 -9.06 8.58
C VAL A 97 20.57 -8.17 9.51
N LEU A 98 20.07 -8.71 10.63
CA LEU A 98 19.31 -7.93 11.62
C LEU A 98 20.16 -6.80 12.22
N ASP A 99 21.41 -7.11 12.60
CA ASP A 99 22.31 -6.11 13.16
C ASP A 99 22.69 -5.04 12.11
N ALA A 100 22.84 -5.45 10.84
CA ALA A 100 23.09 -4.52 9.75
C ALA A 100 21.86 -3.62 9.51
N LEU A 101 20.64 -4.18 9.52
CA LEU A 101 19.39 -3.43 9.39
C LEU A 101 19.20 -2.48 10.57
N GLU A 102 19.48 -2.91 11.81
CA GLU A 102 19.36 -2.05 12.98
C GLU A 102 20.38 -0.90 12.93
N ARG A 103 21.63 -1.15 12.51
CA ARG A 103 22.60 -0.08 12.27
C ARG A 103 22.14 0.90 11.19
N ALA A 104 21.62 0.39 10.08
CA ALA A 104 21.06 1.23 9.02
C ALA A 104 19.85 2.04 9.52
N ARG A 105 18.96 1.38 10.26
CA ARG A 105 17.79 2.02 10.87
C ARG A 105 18.20 3.16 11.80
N THR A 106 19.08 2.91 12.73
CA THR A 106 19.53 3.93 13.69
C THR A 106 20.32 5.07 13.04
N ALA A 107 21.05 4.79 11.96
CA ALA A 107 21.76 5.79 11.18
C ALA A 107 20.83 6.69 10.35
N TRP A 108 19.79 6.12 9.75
CA TRP A 108 18.95 6.81 8.74
C TRP A 108 17.62 7.31 9.29
N LEU A 109 17.07 6.63 10.29
CA LEU A 109 15.70 6.86 10.74
C LEU A 109 15.63 7.55 12.09
N LEU A 110 14.52 8.23 12.31
CA LEU A 110 14.19 8.80 13.61
C LEU A 110 13.65 7.69 14.55
N PRO A 111 13.77 7.82 15.88
CA PRO A 111 13.32 6.81 16.84
C PRO A 111 11.84 6.40 16.67
N HIS A 112 10.98 7.33 16.28
CA HIS A 112 9.53 7.12 16.12
C HIS A 112 9.10 6.92 14.66
N ALA A 113 10.02 6.50 13.79
CA ALA A 113 9.78 6.33 12.35
C ALA A 113 8.83 5.15 11.99
N GLY A 114 8.54 4.24 12.92
CA GLY A 114 7.89 2.96 12.62
C GLY A 114 6.57 3.08 11.85
N ALA A 115 5.64 3.91 12.34
CA ALA A 115 4.35 4.09 11.66
C ALA A 115 4.50 4.69 10.26
N GLY A 116 5.37 5.68 10.08
CA GLY A 116 5.62 6.29 8.79
C GLY A 116 6.30 5.34 7.81
N LEU A 117 7.19 4.46 8.28
CA LEU A 117 7.81 3.43 7.45
C LEU A 117 6.79 2.39 6.97
N VAL A 118 5.87 1.96 7.85
CA VAL A 118 4.78 1.06 7.47
C VAL A 118 3.91 1.72 6.40
N LEU A 119 3.58 3.00 6.56
CA LEU A 119 2.80 3.73 5.57
C LEU A 119 3.56 3.87 4.24
N LEU A 120 4.85 4.18 4.25
CA LEU A 120 5.67 4.23 3.03
C LEU A 120 5.76 2.86 2.35
N ALA A 121 5.83 1.76 3.11
CA ALA A 121 5.83 0.40 2.57
C ALA A 121 4.46 -0.01 1.98
N ILE A 122 3.36 0.50 2.53
CA ILE A 122 2.00 0.23 2.04
C ILE A 122 1.61 1.16 0.89
N TRP A 123 2.25 2.34 0.76
CA TRP A 123 1.90 3.30 -0.30
C TRP A 123 1.88 2.71 -1.72
N PRO A 124 2.84 1.88 -2.15
CA PRO A 124 2.76 1.25 -3.47
C PRO A 124 1.48 0.44 -3.69
N LEU A 125 0.97 -0.21 -2.64
CA LEU A 125 -0.28 -0.97 -2.72
C LEU A 125 -1.49 -0.04 -2.93
N SER A 126 -1.44 1.19 -2.42
CA SER A 126 -2.51 2.18 -2.63
C SER A 126 -2.59 2.66 -4.09
N LEU A 127 -1.49 2.56 -4.85
CA LEU A 127 -1.41 2.93 -6.26
C LEU A 127 -1.72 1.74 -7.19
N LEU A 128 -1.72 0.52 -6.67
CA LEU A 128 -1.96 -0.66 -7.50
C LEU A 128 -3.39 -0.72 -8.02
N PHE A 129 -4.35 -0.15 -7.29
CA PHE A 129 -5.70 0.04 -7.79
C PHE A 129 -5.79 1.31 -8.64
N PRO A 130 -6.41 1.27 -9.84
CA PRO A 130 -6.52 2.43 -10.72
C PRO A 130 -7.15 3.62 -10.00
N THR A 131 -6.47 4.75 -9.99
CA THR A 131 -6.96 6.00 -9.42
C THR A 131 -7.45 6.92 -10.54
N PRO A 132 -8.51 7.76 -10.29
CA PRO A 132 -9.03 8.68 -11.30
C PRO A 132 -7.98 9.70 -11.76
N VAL A 133 -7.00 10.00 -10.92
CA VAL A 133 -5.86 10.88 -11.23
C VAL A 133 -4.58 10.16 -10.90
N PRO A 134 -3.52 10.24 -11.70
CA PRO A 134 -2.23 9.63 -11.37
C PRO A 134 -1.76 10.03 -9.98
N PHE A 135 -1.38 9.05 -9.14
CA PHE A 135 -0.99 9.21 -7.73
C PHE A 135 -2.09 9.77 -6.80
N GLY A 136 -3.30 9.98 -7.30
CA GLY A 136 -4.42 10.56 -6.57
C GLY A 136 -5.09 9.57 -5.62
N VAL A 137 -4.48 9.31 -4.46
CA VAL A 137 -5.09 8.50 -3.39
C VAL A 137 -6.02 9.35 -2.53
N GLY A 138 -7.05 8.71 -1.93
CA GLY A 138 -8.01 9.40 -1.06
C GLY A 138 -9.24 9.98 -1.78
N HIS A 139 -9.56 9.51 -2.98
CA HIS A 139 -10.81 9.83 -3.67
C HIS A 139 -11.98 9.11 -3.01
N VAL A 140 -12.53 9.71 -1.96
CA VAL A 140 -13.54 9.06 -1.09
C VAL A 140 -14.65 10.01 -0.65
N LEU A 141 -14.52 11.33 -0.88
CA LEU A 141 -15.45 12.30 -0.32
C LEU A 141 -16.86 12.16 -0.88
N ASP A 142 -17.02 11.95 -2.18
CA ASP A 142 -18.35 11.80 -2.81
C ASP A 142 -19.07 10.57 -2.23
N ARG A 143 -18.36 9.44 -2.12
CA ARG A 143 -18.92 8.22 -1.50
C ARG A 143 -19.27 8.39 -0.05
N LEU A 144 -18.45 9.14 0.71
CA LEU A 144 -18.75 9.45 2.09
C LEU A 144 -19.99 10.34 2.19
N GLN A 145 -20.08 11.34 1.33
CA GLN A 145 -21.24 12.24 1.25
C GLN A 145 -22.50 11.46 0.90
N ASP A 146 -22.47 10.62 -0.12
CA ASP A 146 -23.59 9.78 -0.53
C ASP A 146 -24.02 8.82 0.58
N THR A 147 -23.06 8.15 1.23
CA THR A 147 -23.35 7.25 2.35
C THR A 147 -23.98 7.99 3.52
N VAL A 148 -23.51 9.20 3.84
CA VAL A 148 -24.08 10.02 4.91
C VAL A 148 -25.48 10.51 4.52
N ALA A 149 -25.68 10.94 3.29
CA ALA A 149 -26.99 11.34 2.78
C ALA A 149 -28.01 10.19 2.88
N GLU A 150 -27.62 8.98 2.46
CA GLU A 150 -28.44 7.77 2.57
C GLU A 150 -28.76 7.40 4.03
N LEU A 151 -27.78 7.47 4.93
CA LEU A 151 -27.99 7.20 6.36
C LEU A 151 -28.92 8.22 7.04
N LEU A 152 -28.94 9.44 6.54
CA LEU A 152 -29.80 10.50 7.06
C LEU A 152 -31.20 10.54 6.41
N GLU A 153 -31.39 9.79 5.34
CA GLU A 153 -32.67 9.69 4.63
C GLU A 153 -33.77 9.23 5.58
N GLY A 154 -34.90 9.91 5.54
CA GLY A 154 -36.05 9.66 6.47
C GLY A 154 -35.84 10.15 7.89
N THR A 155 -34.74 10.81 8.23
CA THR A 155 -34.52 11.46 9.54
C THR A 155 -34.78 12.98 9.48
N ALA A 156 -34.85 13.62 10.65
CA ALA A 156 -34.93 15.09 10.74
C ALA A 156 -33.69 15.82 10.18
N PHE A 157 -32.62 15.09 9.91
CA PHE A 157 -31.31 15.58 9.43
C PHE A 157 -31.11 15.39 7.93
N ALA A 158 -32.05 14.80 7.19
CA ALA A 158 -31.96 14.53 5.76
C ALA A 158 -31.60 15.76 4.90
N GLY A 159 -31.99 16.97 5.33
CA GLY A 159 -31.71 18.20 4.60
C GLY A 159 -30.33 18.81 4.84
N PHE A 160 -29.49 18.24 5.72
CA PHE A 160 -28.17 18.78 6.02
C PHE A 160 -27.09 18.31 5.04
N VAL A 161 -27.27 17.14 4.42
CA VAL A 161 -26.33 16.56 3.46
C VAL A 161 -27.10 16.14 2.23
N ALA A 162 -26.87 16.84 1.12
CA ALA A 162 -27.37 16.41 -0.18
C ALA A 162 -26.47 15.30 -0.75
N PRO A 163 -26.99 14.38 -1.58
CA PRO A 163 -26.14 13.48 -2.37
C PRO A 163 -25.13 14.27 -3.21
N SER A 164 -24.01 13.65 -3.55
CA SER A 164 -23.00 14.27 -4.41
C SER A 164 -23.56 14.47 -5.82
N ASP A 165 -23.23 15.60 -6.43
CA ASP A 165 -23.54 15.81 -7.84
C ASP A 165 -22.51 15.05 -8.70
N PRO A 166 -22.93 14.21 -9.66
CA PRO A 166 -21.99 13.47 -10.48
C PRO A 166 -21.17 14.41 -11.36
N VAL A 167 -19.86 14.39 -11.18
CA VAL A 167 -18.90 15.13 -12.00
C VAL A 167 -18.55 14.28 -13.21
N PHE A 168 -18.72 14.78 -14.43
CA PHE A 168 -18.45 14.07 -15.68
C PHE A 168 -17.24 14.62 -16.45
N GLU A 169 -16.82 15.85 -16.14
CA GLU A 169 -15.72 16.48 -16.85
C GLU A 169 -14.37 16.05 -16.24
N PRO A 170 -13.42 15.57 -17.05
CA PRO A 170 -12.08 15.24 -16.57
C PRO A 170 -11.40 16.50 -16.02
N LEU A 171 -10.49 16.29 -15.06
CA LEU A 171 -9.69 17.38 -14.52
C LEU A 171 -8.91 18.10 -15.63
N GLY A 172 -9.01 19.42 -15.66
CA GLY A 172 -8.16 20.22 -16.54
C GLY A 172 -6.67 20.04 -16.22
N GLY A 173 -5.79 20.14 -17.22
CA GLY A 173 -4.36 19.85 -17.05
C GLY A 173 -3.66 20.59 -15.92
N ARG A 174 -4.15 21.78 -15.51
CA ARG A 174 -3.63 22.50 -14.32
C ARG A 174 -3.95 21.78 -13.03
N LEU A 175 -5.16 21.27 -12.86
CA LEU A 175 -5.59 20.56 -11.66
C LEU A 175 -4.92 19.18 -11.60
N GLU A 176 -4.79 18.49 -12.75
CA GLU A 176 -4.04 17.24 -12.82
C GLU A 176 -2.57 17.44 -12.43
N PHE A 177 -1.90 18.47 -12.98
CA PHE A 177 -0.55 18.85 -12.58
C PHE A 177 -0.43 19.09 -11.07
N MET A 178 -1.37 19.86 -10.50
CA MET A 178 -1.39 20.13 -9.05
C MET A 178 -1.60 18.85 -8.23
N ALA A 179 -2.53 17.99 -8.65
CA ALA A 179 -2.80 16.72 -7.97
C ALA A 179 -1.56 15.83 -7.93
N VAL A 180 -0.91 15.62 -9.08
CA VAL A 180 0.31 14.79 -9.17
C VAL A 180 1.45 15.41 -8.35
N THR A 181 1.68 16.71 -8.51
CA THR A 181 2.76 17.41 -7.79
C THR A 181 2.57 17.29 -6.29
N THR A 182 1.39 17.63 -5.78
CA THR A 182 1.14 17.64 -4.33
C THR A 182 1.09 16.22 -3.74
N SER A 183 0.53 15.25 -4.44
CA SER A 183 0.49 13.85 -3.98
C SER A 183 1.88 13.26 -3.83
N VAL A 184 2.72 13.35 -4.86
CA VAL A 184 4.07 12.78 -4.84
C VAL A 184 4.98 13.54 -3.89
N PHE A 185 4.91 14.86 -3.88
CA PHE A 185 5.64 15.69 -2.95
C PHE A 185 5.29 15.37 -1.49
N ALA A 186 4.02 15.15 -1.17
CA ALA A 186 3.58 14.79 0.16
C ALA A 186 4.19 13.45 0.64
N VAL A 187 4.29 12.47 -0.25
CA VAL A 187 4.95 11.18 0.06
C VAL A 187 6.45 11.37 0.31
N CYS A 188 7.14 12.21 -0.49
CA CYS A 188 8.53 12.57 -0.24
C CYS A 188 8.69 13.26 1.13
N MET A 189 7.78 14.15 1.48
CA MET A 189 7.81 14.83 2.79
C MET A 189 7.52 13.85 3.94
N LEU A 190 6.65 12.86 3.76
CA LEU A 190 6.46 11.77 4.74
C LEU A 190 7.77 11.01 4.94
N ALA A 191 8.46 10.64 3.85
CA ALA A 191 9.75 9.98 3.93
C ALA A 191 10.79 10.84 4.68
N PHE A 192 10.80 12.16 4.44
CA PHE A 192 11.71 13.07 5.13
C PHE A 192 11.33 13.32 6.58
N ALA A 193 10.05 13.27 6.92
CA ALA A 193 9.57 13.39 8.29
C ALA A 193 10.01 12.25 9.19
N VAL A 194 10.24 11.06 8.64
CA VAL A 194 10.64 9.86 9.39
C VAL A 194 12.15 9.56 9.30
N THR A 195 12.89 10.27 8.45
CA THR A 195 14.32 10.05 8.24
C THR A 195 15.14 11.20 8.85
N ARG A 196 16.37 10.88 9.30
CA ARG A 196 17.33 11.87 9.74
C ARG A 196 17.72 12.79 8.60
N ARG A 197 18.16 14.01 8.90
CA ARG A 197 18.71 14.93 7.89
C ARG A 197 20.03 14.38 7.37
N GLY A 198 20.18 14.33 6.05
CA GLY A 198 21.42 13.86 5.44
C GLY A 198 21.26 13.56 3.95
N TRP A 199 22.36 13.20 3.34
CA TRP A 199 22.46 12.89 1.91
C TRP A 199 21.52 11.78 1.44
N HIS A 200 21.16 10.84 2.34
CA HIS A 200 20.25 9.74 2.01
C HIS A 200 18.86 10.19 1.56
N ARG A 201 18.41 11.39 1.95
CA ARG A 201 17.16 11.98 1.45
C ARG A 201 17.20 12.29 -0.04
N LEU A 202 18.40 12.59 -0.58
CA LEU A 202 18.59 12.75 -2.02
C LEU A 202 18.39 11.46 -2.78
N LEU A 203 18.57 10.30 -2.15
CA LEU A 203 18.23 8.98 -2.73
C LEU A 203 16.78 8.62 -2.52
N LEU A 204 16.18 9.03 -1.40
CA LEU A 204 14.78 8.70 -1.09
C LEU A 204 13.79 9.35 -2.05
N ALA A 205 14.02 10.61 -2.45
CA ALA A 205 13.11 11.29 -3.37
C ALA A 205 13.03 10.58 -4.75
N PRO A 206 14.13 10.30 -5.47
CA PRO A 206 14.05 9.56 -6.72
C PRO A 206 13.57 8.12 -6.53
N MET A 207 13.81 7.49 -5.37
CA MET A 207 13.29 6.15 -5.07
C MET A 207 11.76 6.17 -4.93
N VAL A 208 11.19 7.16 -4.26
CA VAL A 208 9.73 7.35 -4.17
C VAL A 208 9.13 7.54 -5.57
N LEU A 209 9.76 8.39 -6.40
CA LEU A 209 9.30 8.57 -7.78
C LEU A 209 9.38 7.27 -8.58
N ALA A 210 10.52 6.56 -8.53
CA ALA A 210 10.72 5.33 -9.29
C ALA A 210 9.71 4.24 -8.88
N ILE A 211 9.47 4.06 -7.57
CA ILE A 211 8.47 3.12 -7.06
C ILE A 211 7.08 3.55 -7.53
N GLY A 212 6.73 4.80 -7.39
CA GLY A 212 5.43 5.31 -7.80
C GLY A 212 5.17 5.13 -9.28
N ILE A 213 6.12 5.52 -10.14
CA ILE A 213 6.04 5.33 -11.60
C ILE A 213 5.90 3.84 -11.94
N GLY A 214 6.75 3.00 -11.35
CA GLY A 214 6.74 1.56 -11.62
C GLY A 214 5.43 0.89 -11.22
N VAL A 215 4.86 1.26 -10.06
CA VAL A 215 3.58 0.69 -9.59
C VAL A 215 2.40 1.23 -10.41
N SER A 216 2.39 2.53 -10.76
CA SER A 216 1.36 3.09 -11.63
C SER A 216 1.39 2.45 -13.03
N ALA A 217 2.58 2.23 -13.59
CA ALA A 217 2.74 1.50 -14.85
C ALA A 217 2.27 0.05 -14.74
N LEU A 218 2.57 -0.63 -13.64
CA LEU A 218 2.09 -1.99 -13.37
C LEU A 218 0.56 -2.01 -13.24
N SER A 219 -0.03 -1.09 -12.48
CA SER A 219 -1.48 -0.95 -12.32
C SER A 219 -2.17 -0.76 -13.67
N ALA A 220 -1.66 0.16 -14.51
CA ALA A 220 -2.18 0.39 -15.84
C ALA A 220 -2.03 -0.84 -16.75
N ALA A 221 -0.87 -1.51 -16.72
CA ALA A 221 -0.62 -2.72 -17.51
C ALA A 221 -1.54 -3.88 -17.13
N ILE A 222 -1.84 -4.05 -15.84
CA ILE A 222 -2.75 -5.08 -15.36
C ILE A 222 -4.21 -4.75 -15.74
N THR A 223 -4.59 -3.47 -15.69
CA THR A 223 -5.95 -3.03 -15.92
C THR A 223 -6.29 -2.96 -17.42
N TRP A 224 -5.41 -2.35 -18.22
CA TRP A 224 -5.67 -2.06 -19.63
C TRP A 224 -4.79 -2.85 -20.60
N GLY A 225 -3.89 -3.65 -20.11
CA GLY A 225 -2.93 -4.42 -20.89
C GLY A 225 -1.55 -3.76 -20.98
N PRO A 226 -0.49 -4.56 -21.27
CA PRO A 226 0.91 -4.11 -21.22
C PRO A 226 1.23 -2.96 -22.17
N THR A 227 0.52 -2.85 -23.28
CA THR A 227 0.66 -1.77 -24.27
C THR A 227 0.24 -0.40 -23.74
N HIS A 228 -0.57 -0.37 -22.69
CA HIS A 228 -1.09 0.83 -22.05
C HIS A 228 -0.40 1.16 -20.71
N ALA A 229 0.70 0.48 -20.38
CA ALA A 229 1.40 0.65 -19.10
C ALA A 229 1.76 2.11 -18.76
N MET A 230 2.00 2.96 -19.78
CA MET A 230 2.36 4.36 -19.61
C MET A 230 1.25 5.33 -20.07
N ALA A 231 0.04 4.84 -20.31
CA ALA A 231 -1.08 5.68 -20.79
C ALA A 231 -1.51 6.75 -19.78
N TRP A 232 -1.25 6.53 -18.50
CA TRP A 232 -1.50 7.49 -17.42
C TRP A 232 -0.52 8.68 -17.40
N LEU A 233 0.63 8.58 -18.08
CA LEU A 233 1.67 9.61 -18.10
C LEU A 233 1.30 10.71 -19.13
N THR A 234 0.37 11.56 -18.75
CA THR A 234 0.02 12.75 -19.51
C THR A 234 1.12 13.81 -19.41
N PRO A 235 1.17 14.81 -20.30
CA PRO A 235 2.11 15.94 -20.14
C PRO A 235 1.96 16.67 -18.79
N ALA A 236 0.75 16.77 -18.27
CA ALA A 236 0.49 17.37 -16.96
C ALA A 236 1.07 16.52 -15.81
N ALA A 237 0.87 15.20 -15.87
CA ALA A 237 1.41 14.26 -14.91
C ALA A 237 2.96 14.23 -14.96
N GLU A 238 3.55 14.23 -16.15
CA GLU A 238 5.00 14.29 -16.33
C GLU A 238 5.60 15.53 -15.68
N HIS A 239 5.08 16.72 -16.00
CA HIS A 239 5.52 17.96 -15.37
C HIS A 239 5.31 17.94 -13.86
N GLY A 240 4.19 17.36 -13.39
CA GLY A 240 3.91 17.20 -11.97
C GLY A 240 4.96 16.37 -11.23
N LEU A 241 5.40 15.26 -11.82
CA LEU A 241 6.48 14.41 -11.29
C LEU A 241 7.81 15.16 -11.22
N TRP A 242 8.18 15.89 -12.28
CA TRP A 242 9.41 16.68 -12.30
C TRP A 242 9.42 17.75 -11.20
N TRP A 243 8.33 18.49 -11.05
CA TRP A 243 8.22 19.51 -10.01
C TRP A 243 8.20 18.90 -8.60
N ALA A 244 7.49 17.81 -8.37
CA ALA A 244 7.49 17.13 -7.08
C ALA A 244 8.90 16.66 -6.68
N GLY A 245 9.63 16.06 -7.62
CA GLY A 245 11.01 15.62 -7.42
C GLY A 245 11.96 16.79 -7.16
N ALA A 246 11.90 17.82 -7.99
CA ALA A 246 12.75 19.02 -7.83
C ALA A 246 12.53 19.72 -6.48
N LEU A 247 11.27 19.93 -6.08
CA LEU A 247 10.92 20.49 -4.77
C LEU A 247 11.38 19.59 -3.63
N ALA A 248 11.20 18.28 -3.73
CA ALA A 248 11.66 17.35 -2.72
C ALA A 248 13.19 17.39 -2.58
N LEU A 249 13.95 17.38 -3.66
CA LEU A 249 15.41 17.50 -3.63
C LEU A 249 15.88 18.83 -3.04
N LEU A 250 15.26 19.93 -3.44
CA LEU A 250 15.55 21.26 -2.90
C LEU A 250 15.35 21.31 -1.39
N LEU A 251 14.31 20.63 -0.88
CA LEU A 251 13.92 20.65 0.52
C LEU A 251 14.46 19.44 1.32
N ALA A 252 15.40 18.67 0.77
CA ALA A 252 15.95 17.46 1.41
C ALA A 252 16.62 17.75 2.78
N TRP A 253 17.12 18.95 2.98
CA TRP A 253 17.77 19.36 4.24
C TRP A 253 16.83 19.98 5.27
N LEU A 254 15.54 20.05 5.02
CA LEU A 254 14.58 20.58 5.98
C LEU A 254 14.55 19.75 7.29
N PRO A 255 14.32 20.41 8.44
CA PRO A 255 13.97 19.71 9.67
C PRO A 255 12.75 18.78 9.46
N GLY A 256 12.75 17.61 10.09
CA GLY A 256 11.66 16.64 9.94
C GLY A 256 10.26 17.19 10.25
N ARG A 257 10.17 18.14 11.22
CA ARG A 257 8.92 18.83 11.56
C ARG A 257 8.39 19.69 10.40
N LEU A 258 9.28 20.48 9.78
CA LEU A 258 8.91 21.30 8.63
C LEU A 258 8.54 20.42 7.44
N ALA A 259 9.26 19.31 7.23
CA ALA A 259 8.85 18.33 6.22
C ALA A 259 7.46 17.75 6.51
N ALA A 260 7.16 17.38 7.77
CA ALA A 260 5.85 16.91 8.18
C ALA A 260 4.75 17.98 7.95
N THR A 261 5.00 19.22 8.29
CA THR A 261 4.03 20.32 8.08
C THR A 261 3.77 20.57 6.61
N LEU A 262 4.82 20.65 5.78
CA LEU A 262 4.68 20.82 4.34
C LEU A 262 3.96 19.61 3.69
N GLY A 263 4.27 18.41 4.16
CA GLY A 263 3.59 17.20 3.71
C GLY A 263 2.10 17.19 4.07
N LEU A 264 1.72 17.66 5.28
CA LEU A 264 0.31 17.83 5.65
C LEU A 264 -0.41 18.79 4.72
N MET A 265 0.19 19.95 4.45
CA MET A 265 -0.36 20.94 3.52
C MET A 265 -0.50 20.37 2.12
N ALA A 266 0.50 19.62 1.65
CA ALA A 266 0.49 19.00 0.33
C ALA A 266 -0.57 17.90 0.24
N PHE A 267 -0.75 17.05 1.28
CA PHE A 267 -1.84 16.07 1.29
C PHE A 267 -3.21 16.72 1.33
N ALA A 268 -3.39 17.78 2.11
CA ALA A 268 -4.66 18.51 2.12
C ALA A 268 -4.98 19.10 0.74
N ALA A 269 -3.99 19.71 0.07
CA ALA A 269 -4.15 20.22 -1.29
C ALA A 269 -4.42 19.08 -2.29
N ALA A 270 -3.72 17.95 -2.19
CA ALA A 270 -3.93 16.78 -3.03
C ALA A 270 -5.36 16.25 -2.89
N LEU A 271 -5.84 16.06 -1.64
CA LEU A 271 -7.21 15.59 -1.39
C LEU A 271 -8.27 16.54 -1.95
N MET A 272 -8.07 17.86 -1.79
CA MET A 272 -9.01 18.84 -2.36
C MET A 272 -9.10 18.76 -3.88
N VAL A 273 -7.98 18.52 -4.57
CA VAL A 273 -7.97 18.44 -6.04
C VAL A 273 -8.42 17.06 -6.53
N VAL A 274 -7.94 15.98 -5.91
CA VAL A 274 -8.27 14.60 -6.31
C VAL A 274 -9.78 14.34 -6.18
N ASN A 275 -10.44 14.86 -5.15
CA ASN A 275 -11.89 14.69 -4.98
C ASN A 275 -12.74 15.60 -5.88
N GLN A 276 -12.14 16.40 -6.76
CA GLN A 276 -12.85 17.07 -7.86
C GLN A 276 -12.79 16.24 -9.17
N ALA A 277 -12.04 15.14 -9.18
CA ALA A 277 -11.97 14.27 -10.34
C ALA A 277 -13.26 13.45 -10.46
N PRO A 278 -13.80 13.26 -11.71
CA PRO A 278 -14.94 12.38 -11.90
C PRO A 278 -14.60 10.94 -11.50
N GLU A 279 -15.59 10.21 -11.00
CA GLU A 279 -15.49 8.75 -11.05
C GLU A 279 -15.45 8.34 -12.52
N ASP A 280 -14.34 7.74 -12.96
CA ASP A 280 -14.19 7.29 -14.33
C ASP A 280 -15.33 6.30 -14.67
N PRO A 281 -16.15 6.54 -15.70
CA PRO A 281 -17.18 5.60 -16.14
C PRO A 281 -16.59 4.24 -16.54
N TYR A 282 -15.34 4.16 -16.97
CA TYR A 282 -14.60 2.92 -17.20
C TYR A 282 -14.17 2.22 -15.91
N TYR A 283 -14.32 2.87 -14.76
CA TYR A 283 -13.95 2.32 -13.46
C TYR A 283 -14.73 1.04 -13.12
N ALA A 284 -16.03 1.01 -13.45
CA ALA A 284 -16.85 -0.18 -13.28
C ALA A 284 -16.40 -1.33 -14.21
N ASP A 285 -15.93 -1.01 -15.42
CA ASP A 285 -15.40 -2.01 -16.35
C ASP A 285 -14.00 -2.47 -15.94
N ALA A 286 -13.15 -1.57 -15.44
CA ALA A 286 -11.89 -1.92 -14.81
C ALA A 286 -12.09 -2.84 -13.60
N LEU A 287 -13.08 -2.57 -12.76
CA LEU A 287 -13.46 -3.45 -11.66
C LEU A 287 -13.84 -4.84 -12.15
N LYS A 288 -14.67 -4.96 -13.21
CA LYS A 288 -15.05 -6.25 -13.78
C LYS A 288 -13.85 -7.03 -14.31
N ILE A 289 -12.90 -6.35 -14.96
CA ILE A 289 -11.64 -6.97 -15.44
C ILE A 289 -10.83 -7.50 -14.25
N TRP A 290 -10.72 -6.73 -13.19
CA TRP A 290 -10.06 -7.15 -11.96
C TRP A 290 -10.83 -8.27 -11.26
N GLU A 291 -12.16 -8.24 -11.26
CA GLU A 291 -13.01 -9.28 -10.70
C GLU A 291 -12.95 -10.60 -11.47
N GLN A 292 -12.73 -10.55 -12.78
CA GLN A 292 -12.56 -11.71 -13.63
C GLN A 292 -11.11 -12.17 -13.74
N GLY A 293 -10.15 -11.33 -13.35
CA GLY A 293 -8.72 -11.58 -13.44
C GLY A 293 -8.15 -12.33 -12.22
N ARG A 294 -6.86 -12.66 -12.33
CA ARG A 294 -6.11 -13.35 -11.27
C ARG A 294 -5.85 -12.51 -10.02
N PHE A 295 -6.09 -11.20 -10.10
CA PHE A 295 -5.85 -10.22 -9.02
C PHE A 295 -7.11 -9.86 -8.22
N ILE A 296 -8.24 -10.53 -8.45
CA ILE A 296 -9.52 -10.33 -7.77
C ILE A 296 -9.39 -10.25 -6.24
N GLN A 297 -8.43 -10.99 -5.67
CA GLN A 297 -8.24 -11.08 -4.22
C GLN A 297 -7.68 -9.80 -3.61
N PHE A 298 -6.98 -8.98 -4.39
CA PHE A 298 -6.29 -7.79 -3.91
C PHE A 298 -7.06 -6.50 -4.18
N HIS A 299 -7.97 -6.51 -5.14
CA HIS A 299 -8.64 -5.29 -5.56
C HIS A 299 -9.43 -4.63 -4.42
N GLY A 300 -10.20 -5.37 -3.64
CA GLY A 300 -10.93 -4.82 -2.50
C GLY A 300 -10.00 -4.20 -1.45
N LEU A 301 -8.92 -4.90 -1.10
CA LEU A 301 -7.94 -4.44 -0.13
C LEU A 301 -7.18 -3.19 -0.63
N THR A 302 -6.69 -3.20 -1.87
CA THR A 302 -5.94 -2.07 -2.44
C THR A 302 -6.80 -0.82 -2.58
N ARG A 303 -8.09 -0.98 -2.88
CA ARG A 303 -9.08 0.11 -2.90
C ARG A 303 -9.23 0.76 -1.52
N TRP A 304 -9.45 -0.04 -0.48
CA TRP A 304 -9.54 0.47 0.89
C TRP A 304 -8.24 1.15 1.34
N ILE A 305 -7.08 0.57 0.99
CA ILE A 305 -5.79 1.19 1.24
C ILE A 305 -5.72 2.54 0.53
N GLY A 306 -6.05 2.62 -0.77
CA GLY A 306 -6.05 3.85 -1.54
C GLY A 306 -6.93 4.97 -0.94
N TRP A 307 -8.06 4.60 -0.36
CA TRP A 307 -8.96 5.55 0.29
C TRP A 307 -8.45 6.06 1.64
N LEU A 308 -7.94 5.17 2.48
CA LEU A 308 -7.62 5.49 3.88
C LEU A 308 -6.17 5.91 4.09
N TRP A 309 -5.27 5.52 3.19
CA TRP A 309 -3.84 5.75 3.32
C TRP A 309 -3.46 7.23 3.54
N PRO A 310 -3.95 8.22 2.77
CA PRO A 310 -3.54 9.60 2.95
C PRO A 310 -3.96 10.17 4.31
N PHE A 311 -5.10 9.76 4.84
CA PHE A 311 -5.55 10.19 6.17
C PHE A 311 -4.65 9.61 7.27
N ALA A 312 -4.26 8.34 7.15
CA ALA A 312 -3.30 7.73 8.06
C ALA A 312 -1.91 8.41 7.99
N ALA A 313 -1.46 8.77 6.77
CA ALA A 313 -0.23 9.51 6.56
C ALA A 313 -0.29 10.91 7.20
N MET A 314 -1.39 11.62 7.02
CA MET A 314 -1.62 12.92 7.66
C MET A 314 -1.62 12.82 9.19
N ALA A 315 -2.23 11.78 9.77
CA ALA A 315 -2.22 11.56 11.22
C ALA A 315 -0.80 11.35 11.77
N VAL A 316 0.03 10.59 11.06
CA VAL A 316 1.46 10.39 11.42
C VAL A 316 2.24 11.68 11.29
N MET A 317 2.03 12.44 10.21
CA MET A 317 2.70 13.74 10.01
C MET A 317 2.29 14.76 11.05
N LEU A 318 1.00 14.81 11.42
CA LEU A 318 0.51 15.69 12.47
C LEU A 318 1.21 15.42 13.80
N ARG A 319 1.35 14.14 14.18
CA ARG A 319 2.13 13.75 15.37
C ARG A 319 3.60 14.17 15.27
N SER A 320 4.22 14.00 14.09
CA SER A 320 5.61 14.37 13.85
C SER A 320 5.83 15.88 13.89
N ALA A 321 4.88 16.68 13.40
CA ALA A 321 4.91 18.14 13.45
C ALA A 321 4.71 18.66 14.89
N ALA A 322 3.80 18.04 15.66
CA ALA A 322 3.46 18.43 17.02
C ALA A 322 4.46 17.96 18.08
N ALA A 323 5.30 16.96 17.78
CA ALA A 323 6.28 16.42 18.75
C ALA A 323 7.24 17.51 19.23
N ARG A 324 7.31 17.74 20.53
CA ARG A 324 8.30 18.65 21.13
C ARG A 324 9.69 17.99 21.06
N SER A 325 10.70 18.77 20.65
CA SER A 325 12.12 18.34 20.58
C SER A 325 12.68 18.08 21.96
#